data_773a45dd85cc6b8ac0fbebf34459e901
#
_entry.id   773a45dd85cc6b8ac0fbebf34459e901
#
_cell.length_a   1.000
_cell.length_b   1.000
_cell.length_c   1.000
_cell.angle_alpha   90.00
_cell.angle_beta   90.00
_cell.angle_gamma   90.00
#
_symmetry.space_group_name_H-M   'P 1'
#
loop_
_entity.id
_entity.type
_entity.pdbx_description
1 polymer ?
#
loop_
_entity_poly.entity_id
_entity_poly.type
_entity_poly.pdbx_seq_one_letter_code
_entity_poly.pdbx_strand_id
1 'polypeptide(L)'
;VNYSLRGGTDRVKYYVAVGYQNEGSLVKRQSSWKNATFNFQKINYRANLDFDVTKSTKLSLKIGGSTGITSRPGTNSDGGVSVGNLFTYMYMASPMMFPAYYPASVLDRIPDWNYPGLSEDRLAQQGTSYIQNPYSIMATGDFLQTTTNKLNTDIHLNQKLDFITKGLSLRAMASLT
;
A
#
# COMPACT_ATOMS: atom_id res chain seq x y z
N VAL A 1 1.44 -14.09 1.04
CA VAL A 1 2.33 -15.09 1.66
C VAL A 1 2.45 -14.76 3.14
N ASN A 2 2.37 -15.78 4.01
CA ASN A 2 2.48 -15.59 5.46
C ASN A 2 3.48 -16.60 6.02
N TYR A 3 4.33 -16.11 6.93
CA TYR A 3 5.27 -16.93 7.67
C TYR A 3 5.09 -16.66 9.17
N SER A 4 5.21 -17.69 9.99
CA SER A 4 5.21 -17.55 11.43
C SER A 4 6.21 -18.50 12.08
N LEU A 5 6.82 -18.03 13.15
CA LEU A 5 7.73 -18.77 13.99
C LEU A 5 7.28 -18.65 15.45
N ARG A 6 7.28 -19.76 16.16
CA ARG A 6 6.99 -19.80 17.60
C ARG A 6 7.99 -20.71 18.30
N GLY A 7 8.32 -20.34 19.51
CA GLY A 7 9.22 -21.14 20.33
C GLY A 7 9.29 -20.57 21.73
N GLY A 8 10.16 -21.15 22.54
CA GLY A 8 10.40 -20.66 23.87
C GLY A 8 11.06 -21.68 24.78
N THR A 9 11.29 -21.22 25.99
CA THR A 9 11.75 -21.99 27.14
C THR A 9 10.71 -21.91 28.26
N ASP A 10 10.98 -22.49 29.39
CA ASP A 10 10.10 -22.38 30.56
C ASP A 10 9.89 -20.93 31.02
N ARG A 11 10.82 -20.02 30.70
CA ARG A 11 10.78 -18.61 31.14
C ARG A 11 10.45 -17.62 30.04
N VAL A 12 10.65 -17.99 28.79
CA VAL A 12 10.47 -17.07 27.64
C VAL A 12 9.69 -17.80 26.58
N LYS A 13 8.61 -17.17 26.12
CA LYS A 13 7.82 -17.65 24.97
C LYS A 13 7.77 -16.54 23.94
N TYR A 14 7.95 -16.91 22.69
CA TYR A 14 7.88 -15.95 21.59
C TYR A 14 7.05 -16.48 20.43
N TYR A 15 6.43 -15.55 19.76
CA TYR A 15 5.72 -15.75 18.50
C TYR A 15 6.04 -14.56 17.59
N VAL A 16 6.49 -14.83 16.39
CA VAL A 16 6.73 -13.82 15.34
C VAL A 16 6.00 -14.25 14.08
N ALA A 17 5.33 -13.32 13.45
CA ALA A 17 4.67 -13.54 12.16
C ALA A 17 4.91 -12.36 11.23
N VAL A 18 5.10 -12.66 9.95
CA VAL A 18 5.22 -11.69 8.87
C VAL A 18 4.33 -12.13 7.72
N GLY A 19 3.51 -11.22 7.23
CA GLY A 19 2.65 -11.42 6.08
C GLY A 19 2.98 -10.42 4.97
N TYR A 20 3.02 -10.87 3.75
CA TYR A 20 3.17 -10.03 2.57
C TYR A 20 1.98 -10.22 1.64
N GLN A 21 1.39 -9.11 1.23
CA GLN A 21 0.30 -9.02 0.26
C GLN A 21 0.73 -8.11 -0.89
N ASN A 22 0.45 -8.53 -2.10
CA ASN A 22 0.65 -7.72 -3.30
C ASN A 22 -0.58 -7.87 -4.19
N GLU A 23 -1.20 -6.75 -4.52
CA GLU A 23 -2.34 -6.66 -5.41
C GLU A 23 -1.94 -5.83 -6.61
N GLY A 24 -1.93 -6.46 -7.77
CA GLY A 24 -1.63 -5.81 -9.04
C GLY A 24 -2.83 -5.08 -9.62
N SER A 25 -2.57 -4.33 -10.69
CA SER A 25 -3.59 -3.62 -11.44
C SER A 25 -4.47 -4.55 -12.27
N LEU A 26 -5.77 -4.28 -12.30
CA LEU A 26 -6.70 -4.84 -13.30
C LEU A 26 -6.55 -4.15 -14.67
N VAL A 27 -5.95 -2.97 -14.69
CA VAL A 27 -5.74 -2.19 -15.92
C VAL A 27 -4.33 -2.45 -16.42
N LYS A 28 -4.21 -2.74 -17.72
CA LYS A 28 -2.92 -2.95 -18.37
C LYS A 28 -2.08 -1.67 -18.28
N ARG A 29 -0.83 -1.83 -17.84
CA ARG A 29 0.13 -0.72 -17.81
C ARG A 29 0.41 -0.21 -19.21
N GLN A 30 0.32 1.09 -19.41
CA GLN A 30 0.61 1.77 -20.67
C GLN A 30 1.95 2.52 -20.62
N SER A 31 2.41 2.90 -19.43
CA SER A 31 3.68 3.60 -19.23
C SER A 31 4.84 2.62 -19.00
N SER A 32 6.04 2.99 -19.41
CA SER A 32 7.29 2.31 -19.05
C SER A 32 7.65 2.48 -17.56
N TRP A 33 7.11 3.49 -16.89
CA TRP A 33 7.34 3.76 -15.48
C TRP A 33 6.61 2.75 -14.59
N LYS A 34 7.36 2.03 -13.78
CA LYS A 34 6.82 0.94 -12.94
C LYS A 34 5.75 1.42 -11.94
N ASN A 35 5.89 2.63 -11.45
CA ASN A 35 5.00 3.18 -10.42
C ASN A 35 3.74 3.85 -10.98
N ALA A 36 3.70 4.14 -12.29
CA ALA A 36 2.53 4.70 -12.97
C ALA A 36 1.48 3.63 -13.26
N THR A 37 1.13 2.85 -12.26
CA THR A 37 0.10 1.79 -12.34
C THR A 37 -0.56 1.63 -10.98
N PHE A 38 -1.77 1.08 -10.98
CA PHE A 38 -2.43 0.71 -9.73
C PHE A 38 -1.74 -0.51 -9.13
N ASN A 39 -1.17 -0.36 -7.97
CA ASN A 39 -0.54 -1.44 -7.22
C ASN A 39 -0.68 -1.19 -5.72
N PHE A 40 -0.94 -2.23 -4.99
CA PHE A 40 -0.99 -2.20 -3.54
C PHE A 40 -0.09 -3.29 -2.98
N GLN A 41 0.85 -2.89 -2.14
CA GLN A 41 1.71 -3.80 -1.41
C GLN A 41 1.54 -3.56 0.08
N LYS A 42 1.44 -4.63 0.85
CA LYS A 42 1.31 -4.54 2.30
C LYS A 42 2.16 -5.60 2.99
N ILE A 43 2.94 -5.15 3.95
CA ILE A 43 3.65 -6.00 4.90
C ILE A 43 2.96 -5.86 6.24
N ASN A 44 2.53 -6.99 6.81
CA ASN A 44 2.03 -7.07 8.18
C ASN A 44 3.08 -7.79 9.02
N TYR A 45 3.29 -7.32 10.23
CA TYR A 45 4.21 -7.97 11.17
C TYR A 45 3.59 -8.01 12.56
N ARG A 46 3.91 -9.08 13.30
CA ARG A 46 3.50 -9.26 14.69
C ARG A 46 4.62 -9.97 15.45
N ALA A 47 4.93 -9.47 16.63
CA ALA A 47 5.81 -10.12 17.59
C ALA A 47 5.13 -10.12 18.96
N ASN A 48 5.03 -11.29 19.59
CA ASN A 48 4.56 -11.45 20.96
C ASN A 48 5.70 -12.10 21.75
N LEU A 49 6.04 -11.51 22.87
CA LEU A 49 7.08 -11.96 23.77
C LEU A 49 6.49 -12.03 25.19
N ASP A 50 6.54 -13.19 25.78
CA ASP A 50 6.10 -13.43 27.14
C ASP A 50 7.31 -13.84 27.97
N PHE A 51 7.59 -13.12 29.05
CA PHE A 51 8.70 -13.34 29.96
C PHE A 51 8.18 -13.65 31.35
N ASP A 52 8.53 -14.80 31.90
CA ASP A 52 8.43 -15.09 33.32
C ASP A 52 9.69 -14.56 34.02
N VAL A 53 9.68 -13.24 34.34
CA VAL A 53 10.84 -12.54 34.94
C VAL A 53 11.21 -13.15 36.29
N THR A 54 10.18 -13.45 37.09
CA THR A 54 10.29 -14.20 38.35
C THR A 54 9.10 -15.15 38.45
N LYS A 55 9.06 -15.98 39.52
CA LYS A 55 7.90 -16.86 39.80
C LYS A 55 6.62 -16.06 40.05
N SER A 56 6.74 -14.79 40.42
CA SER A 56 5.59 -13.90 40.74
C SER A 56 5.40 -12.78 39.68
N THR A 57 6.35 -12.55 38.78
CA THR A 57 6.33 -11.44 37.84
C THR A 57 6.34 -11.94 36.39
N LYS A 58 5.32 -11.57 35.64
CA LYS A 58 5.21 -11.83 34.20
C LYS A 58 5.17 -10.53 33.44
N LEU A 59 5.96 -10.42 32.37
CA LEU A 59 5.98 -9.32 31.44
C LEU A 59 5.62 -9.84 30.06
N SER A 60 4.63 -9.23 29.39
CA SER A 60 4.27 -9.53 28.01
C SER A 60 4.43 -8.29 27.17
N LEU A 61 5.14 -8.43 26.05
CA LEU A 61 5.31 -7.40 25.03
C LEU A 61 4.65 -7.89 23.74
N LYS A 62 3.71 -7.11 23.23
CA LYS A 62 3.05 -7.37 21.95
C LYS A 62 3.30 -6.21 21.01
N ILE A 63 3.92 -6.48 19.90
CA ILE A 63 4.18 -5.51 18.84
C ILE A 63 3.45 -6.00 17.61
N GLY A 64 2.67 -5.15 16.98
CA GLY A 64 2.00 -5.44 15.74
C GLY A 64 1.95 -4.21 14.85
N GLY A 65 2.04 -4.42 13.56
CA GLY A 65 1.96 -3.30 12.66
C GLY A 65 1.82 -3.71 11.20
N SER A 66 1.71 -2.70 10.37
CA SER A 66 1.71 -2.89 8.92
C SER A 66 2.26 -1.67 8.21
N THR A 67 2.94 -1.94 7.10
CA THR A 67 3.35 -0.93 6.13
C THR A 67 2.63 -1.24 4.82
N GLY A 68 1.81 -0.31 4.36
CA GLY A 68 1.09 -0.39 3.09
C GLY A 68 1.62 0.66 2.12
N ILE A 69 1.90 0.26 0.88
CA ILE A 69 2.31 1.14 -0.21
C ILE A 69 1.27 1.01 -1.30
N THR A 70 0.61 2.12 -1.62
CA THR A 70 -0.35 2.22 -2.71
C THR A 70 0.23 3.10 -3.79
N SER A 71 0.35 2.59 -5.00
CA SER A 71 0.75 3.34 -6.19
C SER A 71 -0.43 3.47 -7.14
N ARG A 72 -0.57 4.61 -7.80
CA ARG A 72 -1.59 4.87 -8.82
C ARG A 72 -1.04 5.85 -9.87
N PRO A 73 -1.57 5.83 -11.11
CA PRO A 73 -1.25 6.86 -12.09
C PRO A 73 -1.55 8.24 -11.53
N GLY A 74 -0.66 9.18 -11.81
CA GLY A 74 -0.84 10.59 -11.51
C GLY A 74 -1.51 11.35 -12.64
N THR A 75 -1.95 12.56 -12.35
CA THR A 75 -2.22 13.62 -13.33
C THR A 75 -1.40 14.83 -12.93
N ASN A 76 -1.25 15.80 -13.84
CA ASN A 76 -0.54 17.06 -13.59
C ASN A 76 -1.14 17.91 -12.45
N SER A 77 -2.18 17.45 -11.80
CA SER A 77 -2.80 18.06 -10.62
C SER A 77 -2.61 17.16 -9.40
N ASP A 78 -2.41 17.76 -8.24
CA ASP A 78 -1.98 17.17 -6.96
C ASP A 78 -2.79 15.96 -6.42
N GLY A 79 -3.83 15.54 -7.08
CA GLY A 79 -4.74 14.51 -6.59
C GLY A 79 -4.57 13.11 -7.15
N GLY A 80 -3.84 12.91 -8.25
CA GLY A 80 -3.83 11.66 -9.01
C GLY A 80 -5.22 11.25 -9.52
N VAL A 81 -5.27 10.32 -10.45
CA VAL A 81 -6.56 9.79 -10.94
C VAL A 81 -7.07 8.73 -9.98
N SER A 82 -8.29 8.87 -9.51
CA SER A 82 -8.95 7.78 -8.80
C SER A 82 -9.29 6.64 -9.75
N VAL A 83 -9.34 5.42 -9.23
CA VAL A 83 -9.79 4.25 -10.02
C VAL A 83 -11.17 4.49 -10.61
N GLY A 84 -12.08 5.10 -9.83
CA GLY A 84 -13.42 5.43 -10.28
C GLY A 84 -13.44 6.39 -11.46
N ASN A 85 -12.64 7.45 -11.42
CA ASN A 85 -12.55 8.41 -12.53
C ASN A 85 -11.97 7.75 -13.79
N LEU A 86 -10.93 6.91 -13.65
CA LEU A 86 -10.39 6.19 -14.80
C LEU A 86 -11.45 5.31 -15.47
N PHE A 87 -12.19 4.52 -14.68
CA PHE A 87 -13.29 3.69 -15.21
C PHE A 87 -14.41 4.54 -15.83
N THR A 88 -14.75 5.68 -15.23
CA THR A 88 -15.73 6.61 -15.81
C THR A 88 -15.27 7.08 -17.19
N TYR A 89 -14.02 7.52 -17.33
CA TYR A 89 -13.46 7.92 -18.61
C TYR A 89 -13.40 6.76 -19.62
N MET A 90 -13.07 5.55 -19.17
CA MET A 90 -13.10 4.36 -20.03
C MET A 90 -14.51 4.07 -20.57
N TYR A 91 -15.53 4.29 -19.76
CA TYR A 91 -16.93 4.11 -20.18
C TYR A 91 -17.42 5.21 -21.11
N MET A 92 -16.98 6.44 -20.86
CA MET A 92 -17.43 7.63 -21.63
C MET A 92 -16.63 7.85 -22.91
N ALA A 93 -15.41 7.31 -23.02
CA ALA A 93 -14.54 7.45 -24.17
C ALA A 93 -15.06 6.62 -25.35
N SER A 94 -15.92 7.21 -26.16
CA SER A 94 -16.39 6.58 -27.39
C SER A 94 -15.31 6.65 -28.47
N PRO A 95 -15.04 5.55 -29.19
CA PRO A 95 -14.12 5.56 -30.35
C PRO A 95 -14.50 6.55 -31.45
N MET A 96 -15.75 6.99 -31.48
CA MET A 96 -16.24 8.00 -32.44
C MET A 96 -15.92 9.44 -32.03
N MET A 97 -15.58 9.68 -30.77
CA MET A 97 -15.27 11.04 -30.29
C MET A 97 -13.82 11.44 -30.55
N PHE A 98 -12.89 10.51 -30.32
CA PHE A 98 -11.46 10.68 -30.55
C PHE A 98 -10.76 9.33 -30.62
N PRO A 99 -9.68 9.19 -31.39
CA PRO A 99 -8.88 7.99 -31.38
C PRO A 99 -8.06 7.88 -30.09
N ALA A 100 -7.77 6.65 -29.65
CA ALA A 100 -6.92 6.42 -28.48
C ALA A 100 -5.49 6.96 -28.68
N TYR A 101 -5.00 6.89 -29.92
CA TYR A 101 -3.64 7.33 -30.34
C TYR A 101 -3.74 8.19 -31.58
N TYR A 102 -2.77 9.09 -31.72
CA TYR A 102 -2.56 9.78 -32.98
C TYR A 102 -1.97 8.83 -34.01
N PRO A 103 -2.42 8.90 -35.27
CA PRO A 103 -1.74 8.19 -36.37
C PRO A 103 -0.29 8.65 -36.53
N ALA A 104 0.62 7.75 -36.89
CA ALA A 104 2.02 8.09 -37.09
C ALA A 104 2.23 9.22 -38.12
N SER A 105 1.35 9.30 -39.12
CA SER A 105 1.39 10.35 -40.18
C SER A 105 1.16 11.78 -39.66
N VAL A 106 0.70 11.99 -38.46
CA VAL A 106 0.47 13.33 -37.88
C VAL A 106 1.44 13.66 -36.76
N LEU A 107 2.31 12.73 -36.35
CA LEU A 107 3.27 12.95 -35.27
C LEU A 107 4.20 14.11 -35.55
N ASP A 108 4.69 14.23 -36.80
CA ASP A 108 5.57 15.32 -37.25
C ASP A 108 4.88 16.70 -37.24
N ARG A 109 3.57 16.73 -37.18
CA ARG A 109 2.78 17.97 -37.20
C ARG A 109 2.30 18.43 -35.84
N ILE A 110 2.55 17.64 -34.77
CA ILE A 110 2.17 17.94 -33.39
C ILE A 110 3.47 18.35 -32.67
N PRO A 111 3.79 19.64 -32.60
CA PRO A 111 4.97 20.07 -31.88
C PRO A 111 4.78 19.88 -30.40
N ASP A 112 5.82 19.42 -29.71
CA ASP A 112 6.02 19.44 -28.25
C ASP A 112 5.06 18.60 -27.38
N TRP A 113 4.28 17.70 -27.95
CA TRP A 113 3.43 16.81 -27.17
C TRP A 113 4.14 15.47 -26.91
N ASN A 114 5.25 15.56 -26.20
CA ASN A 114 6.01 14.40 -25.82
C ASN A 114 5.40 13.78 -24.55
N TYR A 115 4.57 12.74 -24.72
CA TYR A 115 4.10 11.93 -23.59
C TYR A 115 5.11 10.80 -23.33
N PRO A 116 5.94 10.92 -22.29
CA PRO A 116 6.89 9.88 -21.96
C PRO A 116 6.12 8.60 -21.59
N GLY A 117 6.50 7.50 -22.19
CA GLY A 117 5.99 6.18 -21.80
C GLY A 117 5.11 5.47 -22.81
N LEU A 118 4.74 6.10 -23.91
CA LEU A 118 4.22 5.42 -25.08
C LEU A 118 5.39 4.88 -25.93
N SER A 119 5.11 3.88 -26.78
CA SER A 119 6.07 3.44 -27.79
C SER A 119 6.47 4.62 -28.67
N GLU A 120 7.71 4.60 -29.14
CA GLU A 120 8.38 5.72 -29.84
C GLU A 120 7.61 6.32 -31.03
N ASP A 121 6.64 5.58 -31.57
CA ASP A 121 5.86 5.91 -32.74
C ASP A 121 4.40 6.29 -32.46
N ARG A 122 3.99 6.43 -31.18
CA ARG A 122 2.59 6.66 -30.81
C ARG A 122 2.46 7.65 -29.66
N LEU A 123 1.62 8.65 -29.87
CA LEU A 123 1.17 9.58 -28.85
C LEU A 123 -0.31 9.37 -28.55
N ALA A 124 -0.67 9.29 -27.29
CA ALA A 124 -2.08 9.26 -26.88
C ALA A 124 -2.69 10.65 -27.06
N GLN A 125 -3.88 10.71 -27.60
CA GLN A 125 -4.65 11.93 -27.63
C GLN A 125 -5.13 12.28 -26.22
N GLN A 126 -5.12 13.56 -25.83
CA GLN A 126 -5.57 13.97 -24.49
C GLN A 126 -7.06 13.72 -24.22
N GLY A 127 -7.88 13.69 -25.25
CA GLY A 127 -9.32 13.64 -25.16
C GLY A 127 -9.95 15.01 -25.40
N THR A 128 -11.16 15.21 -24.92
CA THR A 128 -11.89 16.48 -25.00
C THR A 128 -11.84 17.22 -23.66
N SER A 129 -12.37 18.46 -23.62
CA SER A 129 -12.48 19.23 -22.38
C SER A 129 -13.32 18.55 -21.30
N TYR A 130 -14.18 17.61 -21.65
CA TYR A 130 -15.10 16.94 -20.72
C TYR A 130 -14.73 15.47 -20.46
N ILE A 131 -14.04 14.82 -21.40
CA ILE A 131 -13.70 13.40 -21.34
C ILE A 131 -12.21 13.25 -21.62
N GLN A 132 -11.44 12.85 -20.62
CA GLN A 132 -10.04 12.57 -20.78
C GLN A 132 -9.83 11.19 -21.41
N ASN A 133 -8.80 11.08 -22.24
CA ASN A 133 -8.41 9.80 -22.80
C ASN A 133 -7.74 8.93 -21.72
N PRO A 134 -8.31 7.76 -21.39
CA PRO A 134 -7.73 6.86 -20.40
C PRO A 134 -6.29 6.44 -20.73
N TYR A 135 -5.98 6.27 -22.01
CA TYR A 135 -4.62 5.94 -22.44
C TYR A 135 -3.64 7.06 -22.15
N SER A 136 -4.02 8.32 -22.39
CA SER A 136 -3.20 9.48 -22.08
C SER A 136 -2.88 9.52 -20.58
N ILE A 137 -3.88 9.35 -19.73
CA ILE A 137 -3.70 9.31 -18.27
C ILE A 137 -2.69 8.24 -17.86
N MET A 138 -2.82 7.05 -18.43
CA MET A 138 -1.96 5.91 -18.09
C MET A 138 -0.56 6.00 -18.70
N ALA A 139 -0.38 6.87 -19.71
CA ALA A 139 0.86 6.99 -20.46
C ALA A 139 1.77 8.12 -19.96
N THR A 140 1.26 9.13 -19.26
CA THR A 140 2.03 10.29 -18.81
C THR A 140 3.23 9.95 -17.93
N GLY A 141 3.24 8.77 -17.31
CA GLY A 141 4.32 8.35 -16.43
C GLY A 141 4.26 8.98 -15.03
N ASP A 142 3.40 9.96 -14.82
CA ASP A 142 3.15 10.54 -13.51
C ASP A 142 2.53 9.49 -12.58
N PHE A 143 2.92 9.52 -11.31
CA PHE A 143 2.35 8.60 -10.34
C PHE A 143 2.24 9.26 -8.96
N LEU A 144 1.28 8.77 -8.21
CA LEU A 144 1.15 9.06 -6.79
C LEU A 144 1.41 7.80 -5.99
N GLN A 145 2.32 7.89 -5.04
CA GLN A 145 2.62 6.81 -4.11
C GLN A 145 2.29 7.25 -2.68
N THR A 146 1.43 6.49 -2.04
CA THR A 146 1.04 6.72 -0.64
C THR A 146 1.59 5.59 0.20
N THR A 147 2.37 5.92 1.23
CA THR A 147 2.84 4.96 2.22
C THR A 147 2.09 5.17 3.53
N THR A 148 1.48 4.13 4.02
CA THR A 148 0.76 4.13 5.30
C THR A 148 1.45 3.17 6.27
N ASN A 149 1.92 3.69 7.39
CA ASN A 149 2.52 2.90 8.46
C ASN A 149 1.59 2.89 9.67
N LYS A 150 1.39 1.70 10.25
CA LYS A 150 0.66 1.50 11.51
C LYS A 150 1.53 0.67 12.43
N LEU A 151 1.67 1.12 13.67
CA LEU A 151 2.42 0.43 14.71
C LEU A 151 1.59 0.44 16.00
N ASN A 152 1.37 -0.73 16.56
CA ASN A 152 0.72 -0.91 17.85
C ASN A 152 1.67 -1.66 18.77
N THR A 153 1.84 -1.17 19.97
CA THR A 153 2.70 -1.80 20.98
C THR A 153 1.96 -1.85 22.31
N ASP A 154 1.80 -3.04 22.85
CA ASP A 154 1.19 -3.27 24.17
C ASP A 154 2.19 -3.92 25.10
N ILE A 155 2.33 -3.35 26.28
CA ILE A 155 3.15 -3.88 27.38
C ILE A 155 2.20 -4.26 28.51
N HIS A 156 2.24 -5.51 28.94
CA HIS A 156 1.47 -6.01 30.06
C HIS A 156 2.39 -6.48 31.17
N LEU A 157 2.20 -5.97 32.36
CA LEU A 157 2.85 -6.42 33.57
C LEU A 157 1.83 -7.13 34.46
N ASN A 158 2.14 -8.34 34.89
CA ASN A 158 1.36 -9.07 35.86
C ASN A 158 2.24 -9.46 37.03
N GLN A 159 1.94 -8.92 38.22
CA GLN A 159 2.68 -9.14 39.45
C GLN A 159 1.78 -9.82 40.48
N LYS A 160 2.12 -11.03 40.93
CA LYS A 160 1.51 -11.66 42.09
C LYS A 160 2.04 -11.01 43.34
N LEU A 161 1.14 -10.66 44.25
CA LEU A 161 1.43 -10.02 45.52
C LEU A 161 1.05 -10.92 46.70
N ASP A 162 1.22 -12.22 46.52
CA ASP A 162 0.90 -13.24 47.56
C ASP A 162 1.71 -13.00 48.85
N PHE A 163 2.83 -12.25 48.76
CA PHE A 163 3.64 -11.86 49.91
C PHE A 163 2.96 -10.80 50.80
N ILE A 164 1.96 -10.07 50.27
CA ILE A 164 1.16 -9.10 51.01
C ILE A 164 -0.13 -9.80 51.47
N THR A 165 -0.85 -10.37 50.52
CA THR A 165 -2.12 -11.07 50.78
C THR A 165 -2.28 -12.20 49.79
N LYS A 166 -2.56 -13.41 50.26
CA LYS A 166 -2.71 -14.60 49.43
C LYS A 166 -3.80 -14.39 48.35
N GLY A 167 -3.46 -14.62 47.10
CA GLY A 167 -4.35 -14.45 45.94
C GLY A 167 -4.39 -13.03 45.39
N LEU A 168 -3.70 -12.05 45.97
CA LEU A 168 -3.63 -10.70 45.47
C LEU A 168 -2.74 -10.66 44.22
N SER A 169 -3.16 -9.93 43.18
CA SER A 169 -2.36 -9.67 42.01
C SER A 169 -2.58 -8.26 41.45
N LEU A 170 -1.53 -7.67 40.91
CA LEU A 170 -1.56 -6.39 40.20
C LEU A 170 -1.40 -6.65 38.72
N ARG A 171 -2.22 -6.02 37.89
CA ARG A 171 -2.07 -5.98 36.44
C ARG A 171 -1.95 -4.54 35.97
N ALA A 172 -0.92 -4.25 35.22
CA ALA A 172 -0.73 -2.99 34.55
C ALA A 172 -0.59 -3.20 33.05
N MET A 173 -1.12 -2.27 32.26
CA MET A 173 -1.03 -2.27 30.81
C MET A 173 -0.71 -0.87 30.32
N ALA A 174 0.23 -0.79 29.38
CA ALA A 174 0.50 0.42 28.61
C ALA A 174 0.37 0.07 27.12
N SER A 175 -0.33 0.91 26.36
CA SER A 175 -0.54 0.76 24.93
C SER A 175 -0.13 2.02 24.21
N LEU A 176 0.57 1.86 23.07
CA LEU A 176 0.97 2.92 22.16
C LEU A 176 0.48 2.54 20.75
N THR A 177 -0.14 3.51 20.08
CA THR A 177 -0.70 3.33 18.73
C THR A 177 -0.26 4.47 17.82
#